data_0b42647f9927b84c338b6764a3555801
#
_entry.id   0b42647f9927b84c338b6764a3555801
#
_cell.length_a   1.000
_cell.length_b   1.000
_cell.length_c   1.000
_cell.angle_alpha   90.00
_cell.angle_beta   90.00
_cell.angle_gamma   90.00
#
_symmetry.space_group_name_H-M   'P 1'
#
loop_
_entity.id
_entity.type
_entity.pdbx_description
1 polymer ?
#
loop_
_entity_poly.entity_id
_entity_poly.type
_entity_poly.pdbx_seq_one_letter_code
_entity_poly.pdbx_strand_id
1 'polypeptide(L)'
;MSKPLSNRRPKPVPTTNNKKADSNIPTPFHPAPPSLAPFLAQLDPAHVYLTHIDRHAPTHKRLIFLIPLFLNAFIAGLLIWRLWVAVPTYWALLLTFFGHHTAATVDITTTTRREQVGIVMRRTAMLAGDFVLFRFVGPWPGTFFLERPANPVTWRWRLGGFRQEEVVVRVSRGWGAEDLMEGVKRGEENAFFRTRVLPAVARERVEGRTGYLLQDGSWDLDFEVMLDVH
;
A
#
# COMPACT_ATOMS: atom_id res chain seq x y z
N MET A 1 -8.86 -1.99 -6.84
CA MET A 1 -8.40 -3.28 -6.27
C MET A 1 -6.92 -3.40 -6.58
N SER A 2 -6.05 -2.99 -5.65
CA SER A 2 -4.60 -3.17 -5.78
C SER A 2 -4.27 -4.64 -5.56
N LYS A 3 -3.58 -5.26 -6.51
CA LYS A 3 -3.00 -6.59 -6.33
C LYS A 3 -1.92 -6.48 -5.24
N PRO A 4 -1.82 -7.43 -4.29
CA PRO A 4 -0.73 -7.46 -3.34
C PRO A 4 0.58 -7.60 -4.12
N LEU A 5 1.59 -6.82 -3.73
CA LEU A 5 2.96 -6.93 -4.23
C LEU A 5 3.45 -8.36 -3.97
N SER A 6 3.61 -9.12 -5.03
CA SER A 6 4.06 -10.50 -5.02
C SER A 6 5.50 -10.58 -4.49
N ASN A 7 5.75 -11.58 -3.67
CA ASN A 7 7.03 -12.00 -3.10
C ASN A 7 8.17 -11.94 -4.13
N ARG A 8 8.94 -10.84 -4.14
CA ARG A 8 10.02 -10.60 -5.11
C ARG A 8 11.31 -11.23 -4.60
N ARG A 9 11.64 -12.43 -5.09
CA ARG A 9 13.02 -12.92 -5.05
C ARG A 9 13.78 -12.32 -6.23
N PRO A 10 14.98 -11.72 -6.02
CA PRO A 10 15.79 -11.23 -7.13
C PRO A 10 16.18 -12.37 -8.06
N LYS A 11 15.83 -12.27 -9.34
CA LYS A 11 16.39 -13.14 -10.37
C LYS A 11 17.81 -12.66 -10.67
N PRO A 12 18.80 -13.57 -10.82
CA PRO A 12 20.15 -13.18 -11.21
C PRO A 12 20.12 -12.50 -12.57
N VAL A 13 20.63 -11.27 -12.61
CA VAL A 13 20.77 -10.47 -13.84
C VAL A 13 21.90 -11.07 -14.66
N PRO A 14 21.69 -11.41 -15.96
CA PRO A 14 22.77 -11.80 -16.84
C PRO A 14 23.72 -10.61 -17.05
N THR A 15 24.99 -10.80 -16.74
CA THR A 15 26.07 -9.86 -17.03
C THR A 15 26.29 -9.80 -18.55
N THR A 16 25.59 -8.92 -19.25
CA THR A 16 25.81 -8.67 -20.68
C THR A 16 26.62 -7.40 -20.88
N ASN A 17 27.66 -7.53 -21.70
CA ASN A 17 28.61 -6.50 -22.12
C ASN A 17 27.95 -5.16 -22.50
N ASN A 18 28.17 -4.12 -21.69
CA ASN A 18 27.52 -2.81 -21.70
C ASN A 18 27.95 -1.85 -22.84
N LYS A 19 28.68 -2.28 -23.86
CA LYS A 19 29.16 -1.35 -24.91
C LYS A 19 28.20 -1.13 -26.11
N LYS A 20 27.08 -1.86 -26.20
CA LYS A 20 26.08 -1.69 -27.28
C LYS A 20 24.72 -1.15 -26.83
N ALA A 21 24.49 -0.96 -25.53
CA ALA A 21 23.21 -0.49 -24.99
C ALA A 21 23.03 1.04 -25.04
N ASP A 22 24.13 1.82 -25.15
CA ASP A 22 24.08 3.29 -25.05
C ASP A 22 23.44 3.99 -26.27
N SER A 23 23.26 3.31 -27.39
CA SER A 23 22.74 3.93 -28.63
C SER A 23 21.21 3.93 -28.76
N ASN A 24 20.48 3.32 -27.80
CA ASN A 24 19.03 3.08 -27.95
C ASN A 24 18.17 3.65 -26.82
N ILE A 25 18.76 4.47 -25.94
CA ILE A 25 17.99 5.10 -24.87
C ILE A 25 17.37 6.38 -25.41
N PRO A 26 16.01 6.51 -25.40
CA PRO A 26 15.34 7.70 -25.90
C PRO A 26 15.56 8.89 -24.98
N THR A 27 15.65 10.08 -25.54
CA THR A 27 15.66 11.33 -24.77
C THR A 27 14.32 11.49 -24.02
N PRO A 28 14.28 12.00 -22.76
CA PRO A 28 15.37 12.65 -22.00
C PRO A 28 16.20 11.71 -21.12
N PHE A 29 16.12 10.39 -21.28
CA PHE A 29 16.78 9.42 -20.40
C PHE A 29 18.28 9.30 -20.73
N HIS A 30 19.05 9.01 -19.68
CA HIS A 30 20.49 8.81 -19.73
C HIS A 30 20.87 7.51 -19.00
N PRO A 31 21.97 6.84 -19.41
CA PRO A 31 22.46 5.66 -18.68
C PRO A 31 22.85 6.05 -17.26
N ALA A 32 22.49 5.20 -16.30
CA ALA A 32 22.81 5.44 -14.89
C ALA A 32 24.33 5.28 -14.65
N PRO A 33 24.92 6.09 -13.76
CA PRO A 33 26.32 5.94 -13.37
C PRO A 33 26.61 4.53 -12.81
N PRO A 34 27.80 3.94 -13.11
CA PRO A 34 28.16 2.61 -12.60
C PRO A 34 28.15 2.50 -11.07
N SER A 35 28.35 3.60 -10.36
CA SER A 35 28.28 3.67 -8.89
C SER A 35 26.91 3.33 -8.33
N LEU A 36 25.85 3.49 -9.10
CA LEU A 36 24.48 3.14 -8.71
C LEU A 36 24.10 1.69 -9.04
N ALA A 37 24.96 0.90 -9.69
CA ALA A 37 24.67 -0.47 -10.09
C ALA A 37 24.19 -1.37 -8.92
N PRO A 38 24.77 -1.32 -7.69
CA PRO A 38 24.29 -2.12 -6.58
C PRO A 38 22.86 -1.75 -6.13
N PHE A 39 22.54 -0.46 -6.18
CA PHE A 39 21.17 0.02 -5.87
C PHE A 39 20.19 -0.39 -6.96
N LEU A 40 20.54 -0.20 -8.24
CA LEU A 40 19.68 -0.54 -9.36
C LEU A 40 19.38 -2.05 -9.45
N ALA A 41 20.30 -2.90 -8.98
CA ALA A 41 20.11 -4.34 -8.94
C ALA A 41 18.99 -4.79 -7.97
N GLN A 42 18.60 -3.95 -7.02
CA GLN A 42 17.52 -4.20 -6.06
C GLN A 42 16.15 -3.80 -6.62
N LEU A 43 16.13 -2.96 -7.67
CA LEU A 43 14.90 -2.44 -8.25
C LEU A 43 14.29 -3.44 -9.25
N ASP A 44 12.96 -3.48 -9.33
CA ASP A 44 12.25 -4.24 -10.34
C ASP A 44 12.24 -3.46 -11.67
N PRO A 45 12.85 -4.00 -12.75
CA PRO A 45 12.94 -3.31 -14.03
C PRO A 45 11.59 -3.05 -14.71
N ALA A 46 10.52 -3.72 -14.26
CA ALA A 46 9.16 -3.49 -14.79
C ALA A 46 8.55 -2.17 -14.29
N HIS A 47 9.09 -1.57 -13.24
CA HIS A 47 8.55 -0.38 -12.61
C HIS A 47 9.45 0.84 -12.83
N VAL A 48 8.87 2.01 -12.67
CA VAL A 48 9.60 3.29 -12.66
C VAL A 48 9.78 3.73 -11.22
N TYR A 49 11.00 4.16 -10.88
CA TYR A 49 11.35 4.60 -9.54
C TYR A 49 11.75 6.06 -9.52
N LEU A 50 11.33 6.78 -8.50
CA LEU A 50 11.77 8.14 -8.19
C LEU A 50 12.44 8.17 -6.83
N THR A 51 13.67 8.62 -6.77
CA THR A 51 14.44 8.74 -5.53
C THR A 51 14.73 10.19 -5.22
N HIS A 52 14.63 10.57 -3.96
CA HIS A 52 15.05 11.88 -3.47
C HIS A 52 15.45 11.83 -2.00
N ILE A 53 16.19 12.84 -1.54
CA ILE A 53 16.56 12.98 -0.14
C ILE A 53 15.58 13.94 0.52
N ASP A 54 14.81 13.41 1.49
CA ASP A 54 13.94 14.22 2.34
C ASP A 54 14.75 14.86 3.47
N ARG A 55 14.85 16.19 3.45
CA ARG A 55 15.61 17.01 4.39
C ARG A 55 14.73 17.75 5.41
N HIS A 56 13.45 17.45 5.49
CA HIS A 56 12.59 18.05 6.50
C HIS A 56 13.06 17.68 7.92
N ALA A 57 12.79 18.59 8.85
CA ALA A 57 13.13 18.36 10.27
C ALA A 57 12.50 17.08 10.81
N PRO A 58 13.21 16.27 11.60
CA PRO A 58 12.69 15.02 12.16
C PRO A 58 11.40 15.20 12.97
N THR A 59 11.24 16.33 13.66
CA THR A 59 10.03 16.68 14.40
C THR A 59 8.82 16.85 13.48
N HIS A 60 9.01 17.47 12.32
CA HIS A 60 7.96 17.64 11.32
C HIS A 60 7.55 16.29 10.71
N LYS A 61 8.52 15.47 10.31
CA LYS A 61 8.28 14.11 9.81
C LYS A 61 7.52 13.25 10.82
N ARG A 62 7.90 13.33 12.11
CA ARG A 62 7.23 12.63 13.20
C ARG A 62 5.78 13.07 13.32
N LEU A 63 5.51 14.36 13.32
CA LEU A 63 4.14 14.89 13.46
C LEU A 63 3.24 14.39 12.33
N ILE A 64 3.71 14.49 11.09
CA ILE A 64 2.99 14.01 9.91
C ILE A 64 2.72 12.49 9.99
N PHE A 65 3.69 11.70 10.45
CA PHE A 65 3.54 10.24 10.57
C PHE A 65 2.59 9.82 11.69
N LEU A 66 2.49 10.60 12.77
CA LEU A 66 1.58 10.30 13.89
C LEU A 66 0.11 10.34 13.47
N ILE A 67 -0.27 11.18 12.50
CA ILE A 67 -1.65 11.27 12.02
C ILE A 67 -2.14 9.92 11.46
N PRO A 68 -1.53 9.34 10.42
CA PRO A 68 -1.94 8.04 9.92
C PRO A 68 -1.73 6.91 10.94
N LEU A 69 -0.72 7.00 11.81
CA LEU A 69 -0.51 6.02 12.88
C LEU A 69 -1.70 5.96 13.83
N PHE A 70 -2.13 7.09 14.39
CA PHE A 70 -3.27 7.12 15.30
C PHE A 70 -4.59 6.80 14.59
N LEU A 71 -4.78 7.26 13.35
CA LEU A 71 -5.98 6.95 12.58
C LEU A 71 -6.11 5.44 12.35
N ASN A 72 -5.05 4.78 11.87
CA ASN A 72 -5.06 3.34 11.64
C ASN A 72 -5.16 2.54 12.95
N ALA A 73 -4.52 2.99 14.03
CA ALA A 73 -4.65 2.36 15.35
C ALA A 73 -6.08 2.47 15.89
N PHE A 74 -6.73 3.62 15.72
CA PHE A 74 -8.12 3.81 16.10
C PHE A 74 -9.06 2.90 15.29
N ILE A 75 -8.90 2.85 13.97
CA ILE A 75 -9.67 1.96 13.10
C ILE A 75 -9.45 0.49 13.50
N ALA A 76 -8.21 0.07 13.74
CA ALA A 76 -7.90 -1.28 14.19
C ALA A 76 -8.59 -1.60 15.52
N GLY A 77 -8.57 -0.66 16.48
CA GLY A 77 -9.27 -0.79 17.76
C GLY A 77 -10.79 -0.98 17.59
N LEU A 78 -11.42 -0.19 16.71
CA LEU A 78 -12.85 -0.33 16.40
C LEU A 78 -13.17 -1.69 15.74
N LEU A 79 -12.32 -2.15 14.82
CA LEU A 79 -12.50 -3.45 14.16
C LEU A 79 -12.35 -4.62 15.15
N ILE A 80 -11.36 -4.54 16.05
CA ILE A 80 -11.16 -5.55 17.09
C ILE A 80 -12.34 -5.55 18.07
N TRP A 81 -12.80 -4.37 18.51
CA TRP A 81 -13.99 -4.26 19.33
C TRP A 81 -15.24 -4.84 18.64
N ARG A 82 -15.42 -4.53 17.35
CA ARG A 82 -16.51 -5.10 16.57
C ARG A 82 -16.43 -6.62 16.49
N LEU A 83 -15.24 -7.20 16.26
CA LEU A 83 -15.03 -8.65 16.29
C LEU A 83 -15.40 -9.24 17.65
N TRP A 84 -14.93 -8.61 18.73
CA TRP A 84 -15.22 -9.08 20.08
C TRP A 84 -16.73 -9.21 20.33
N VAL A 85 -17.52 -8.24 19.88
CA VAL A 85 -18.99 -8.24 20.02
C VAL A 85 -19.65 -9.21 19.03
N ALA A 86 -19.15 -9.32 17.81
CA ALA A 86 -19.75 -10.10 16.74
C ALA A 86 -19.51 -11.61 16.86
N VAL A 87 -18.30 -12.03 17.29
CA VAL A 87 -17.90 -13.45 17.35
C VAL A 87 -18.85 -14.31 18.19
N PRO A 88 -19.26 -13.93 19.40
CA PRO A 88 -20.21 -14.73 20.18
C PRO A 88 -21.57 -14.89 19.47
N THR A 89 -22.03 -13.82 18.81
CA THR A 89 -23.28 -13.85 18.04
C THR A 89 -23.18 -14.79 16.84
N TYR A 90 -22.08 -14.72 16.10
CA TYR A 90 -21.85 -15.61 14.96
C TYR A 90 -21.70 -17.07 15.39
N TRP A 91 -21.02 -17.30 16.52
CA TRP A 91 -20.91 -18.64 17.10
C TRP A 91 -22.29 -19.21 17.47
N ALA A 92 -23.14 -18.40 18.11
CA ALA A 92 -24.50 -18.81 18.44
C ALA A 92 -25.35 -19.09 17.20
N LEU A 93 -25.23 -18.27 16.14
CA LEU A 93 -25.91 -18.51 14.86
C LEU A 93 -25.43 -19.80 14.20
N LEU A 94 -24.13 -20.06 14.20
CA LEU A 94 -23.53 -21.28 13.65
C LEU A 94 -24.04 -22.54 14.38
N LEU A 95 -24.01 -22.52 15.71
CA LEU A 95 -24.52 -23.63 16.51
C LEU A 95 -26.02 -23.86 16.28
N THR A 96 -26.82 -22.78 16.13
CA THR A 96 -28.24 -22.92 15.80
C THR A 96 -28.43 -23.55 14.44
N PHE A 97 -27.58 -23.25 13.45
CA PHE A 97 -27.61 -23.88 12.14
C PHE A 97 -27.34 -25.39 12.20
N PHE A 98 -26.47 -25.82 13.13
CA PHE A 98 -26.22 -27.25 13.39
C PHE A 98 -27.26 -27.92 14.30
N GLY A 99 -28.38 -27.24 14.58
CA GLY A 99 -29.48 -27.81 15.36
C GLY A 99 -29.33 -27.67 16.89
N HIS A 100 -28.34 -26.94 17.37
CA HIS A 100 -28.22 -26.67 18.81
C HIS A 100 -29.13 -25.50 19.23
N HIS A 101 -29.76 -25.65 20.38
CA HIS A 101 -30.52 -24.56 20.99
C HIS A 101 -29.55 -23.52 21.61
N THR A 102 -29.61 -22.31 21.11
CA THR A 102 -28.79 -21.19 21.59
C THR A 102 -29.64 -19.93 21.79
N ALA A 103 -29.06 -18.86 22.28
CA ALA A 103 -29.72 -17.55 22.37
C ALA A 103 -30.16 -17.00 20.99
N ALA A 104 -29.63 -17.55 19.90
CA ALA A 104 -30.00 -17.19 18.55
C ALA A 104 -31.17 -18.05 17.99
N THR A 105 -31.62 -19.09 18.69
CA THR A 105 -32.72 -19.94 18.26
C THR A 105 -34.04 -19.14 18.27
N VAL A 106 -34.80 -19.21 17.18
CA VAL A 106 -36.10 -18.57 17.06
C VAL A 106 -37.16 -19.64 17.27
N ASP A 107 -38.03 -19.43 18.25
CA ASP A 107 -39.19 -20.32 18.45
C ASP A 107 -40.28 -19.99 17.42
N ILE A 108 -40.47 -20.92 16.49
CA ILE A 108 -41.44 -20.79 15.38
C ILE A 108 -42.87 -20.81 15.90
N THR A 109 -43.12 -21.40 17.07
CA THR A 109 -44.49 -21.57 17.61
C THR A 109 -45.00 -20.30 18.27
N THR A 110 -44.11 -19.50 18.86
CA THR A 110 -44.45 -18.26 19.58
C THR A 110 -44.26 -17.00 18.75
N THR A 111 -43.46 -17.07 17.65
CA THR A 111 -43.06 -15.91 16.86
C THR A 111 -43.93 -15.78 15.59
N THR A 112 -44.46 -14.59 15.32
CA THR A 112 -45.23 -14.32 14.10
C THR A 112 -44.33 -14.33 12.86
N ARG A 113 -44.88 -14.62 11.68
CA ARG A 113 -44.13 -14.62 10.41
C ARG A 113 -43.42 -13.28 10.15
N ARG A 114 -44.05 -12.16 10.49
CA ARG A 114 -43.47 -10.83 10.31
C ARG A 114 -42.26 -10.64 11.18
N GLU A 115 -42.29 -11.08 12.43
CA GLU A 115 -41.15 -11.03 13.35
C GLU A 115 -40.03 -11.95 12.90
N GLN A 116 -40.33 -13.17 12.43
CA GLN A 116 -39.34 -14.10 11.87
C GLN A 116 -38.59 -13.46 10.70
N VAL A 117 -39.32 -12.86 9.75
CA VAL A 117 -38.71 -12.12 8.63
C VAL A 117 -37.83 -10.96 9.13
N GLY A 118 -38.33 -10.20 10.11
CA GLY A 118 -37.56 -9.12 10.71
C GLY A 118 -36.26 -9.58 11.35
N ILE A 119 -36.28 -10.71 12.08
CA ILE A 119 -35.06 -11.31 12.69
C ILE A 119 -34.09 -11.75 11.61
N VAL A 120 -34.56 -12.43 10.56
CA VAL A 120 -33.71 -12.86 9.44
C VAL A 120 -33.07 -11.65 8.75
N MET A 121 -33.88 -10.65 8.39
CA MET A 121 -33.37 -9.42 7.74
C MET A 121 -32.33 -8.70 8.58
N ARG A 122 -32.57 -8.56 9.89
CA ARG A 122 -31.62 -7.93 10.81
C ARG A 122 -30.29 -8.70 10.87
N ARG A 123 -30.34 -10.03 10.94
CA ARG A 123 -29.14 -10.90 10.97
C ARG A 123 -28.39 -10.83 9.64
N THR A 124 -29.09 -10.91 8.52
CA THR A 124 -28.50 -10.76 7.20
C THR A 124 -27.85 -9.38 7.02
N ALA A 125 -28.52 -8.32 7.43
CA ALA A 125 -28.00 -6.96 7.37
C ALA A 125 -26.75 -6.80 8.25
N MET A 126 -26.73 -7.43 9.43
CA MET A 126 -25.55 -7.43 10.31
C MET A 126 -24.35 -8.14 9.65
N LEU A 127 -24.58 -9.35 9.11
CA LEU A 127 -23.53 -10.11 8.41
C LEU A 127 -23.00 -9.38 7.18
N ALA A 128 -23.91 -8.83 6.37
CA ALA A 128 -23.56 -8.06 5.18
C ALA A 128 -22.79 -6.78 5.55
N GLY A 129 -23.23 -6.07 6.58
CA GLY A 129 -22.57 -4.87 7.07
C GLY A 129 -21.15 -5.16 7.58
N ASP A 130 -20.97 -6.23 8.35
CA ASP A 130 -19.66 -6.64 8.83
C ASP A 130 -18.76 -7.10 7.68
N PHE A 131 -19.29 -7.83 6.72
CA PHE A 131 -18.52 -8.21 5.52
C PHE A 131 -18.02 -6.96 4.77
N VAL A 132 -18.89 -5.98 4.54
CA VAL A 132 -18.52 -4.72 3.88
C VAL A 132 -17.46 -3.97 4.72
N LEU A 133 -17.69 -3.86 6.04
CA LEU A 133 -16.75 -3.21 6.96
C LEU A 133 -15.37 -3.84 6.88
N PHE A 134 -15.27 -5.15 7.09
CA PHE A 134 -13.97 -5.84 7.09
C PHE A 134 -13.34 -5.91 5.70
N ARG A 135 -14.13 -5.98 4.62
CA ARG A 135 -13.63 -6.04 3.24
C ARG A 135 -13.06 -4.72 2.76
N PHE A 136 -13.66 -3.59 3.15
CA PHE A 136 -13.27 -2.27 2.64
C PHE A 136 -12.45 -1.45 3.63
N VAL A 137 -12.71 -1.55 4.93
CA VAL A 137 -12.01 -0.78 5.96
C VAL A 137 -10.87 -1.60 6.58
N GLY A 138 -11.04 -2.91 6.74
CA GLY A 138 -10.03 -3.81 7.32
C GLY A 138 -8.65 -3.76 6.66
N PRO A 139 -8.53 -3.64 5.34
CA PRO A 139 -7.23 -3.53 4.68
C PRO A 139 -6.39 -2.31 5.11
N TRP A 140 -7.00 -1.20 5.54
CA TRP A 140 -6.27 0.02 5.88
C TRP A 140 -5.29 -0.16 7.04
N PRO A 141 -5.72 -0.57 8.25
CA PRO A 141 -4.76 -0.89 9.29
C PRO A 141 -3.90 -2.12 8.96
N GLY A 142 -4.43 -3.07 8.19
CA GLY A 142 -3.68 -4.25 7.74
C GLY A 142 -2.44 -3.88 6.94
N THR A 143 -2.58 -3.07 5.91
CA THR A 143 -1.44 -2.60 5.10
C THR A 143 -0.51 -1.72 5.90
N PHE A 144 -1.04 -0.88 6.78
CA PHE A 144 -0.23 0.04 7.57
C PHE A 144 0.65 -0.66 8.62
N PHE A 145 0.14 -1.71 9.29
CA PHE A 145 0.86 -2.37 10.39
C PHE A 145 1.46 -3.73 10.03
N LEU A 146 0.84 -4.49 9.10
CA LEU A 146 1.10 -5.91 8.91
C LEU A 146 1.59 -6.28 7.51
N GLU A 147 1.59 -5.35 6.55
CA GLU A 147 2.02 -5.63 5.19
C GLU A 147 3.47 -6.10 5.16
N ARG A 148 3.73 -7.11 4.33
CA ARG A 148 5.06 -7.69 4.15
C ARG A 148 5.50 -7.48 2.69
N PRO A 149 6.81 -7.31 2.44
CA PRO A 149 7.96 -7.49 3.35
C PRO A 149 8.22 -6.29 4.26
N ALA A 150 7.74 -5.11 3.92
CA ALA A 150 7.89 -3.89 4.72
C ALA A 150 6.59 -3.07 4.76
N ASN A 151 6.43 -2.30 5.81
CA ASN A 151 5.30 -1.40 6.00
C ASN A 151 5.77 -0.10 6.68
N PRO A 152 4.94 0.95 6.73
CA PRO A 152 5.34 2.23 7.32
C PRO A 152 5.90 2.13 8.74
N VAL A 153 5.29 1.28 9.58
CA VAL A 153 5.72 1.10 10.97
C VAL A 153 7.04 0.35 11.07
N THR A 154 7.19 -0.74 10.32
CA THR A 154 8.44 -1.52 10.26
C THR A 154 9.59 -0.66 9.73
N TRP A 155 9.32 0.16 8.72
CA TRP A 155 10.30 1.11 8.20
C TRP A 155 10.81 2.05 9.30
N ARG A 156 9.90 2.71 10.04
CA ARG A 156 10.27 3.61 11.13
C ARG A 156 10.99 2.91 12.29
N TRP A 157 10.55 1.71 12.62
CA TRP A 157 11.18 0.89 13.65
C TRP A 157 12.62 0.52 13.29
N ARG A 158 12.86 0.01 12.07
CA ARG A 158 14.20 -0.40 11.62
C ARG A 158 15.16 0.77 11.45
N LEU A 159 14.68 1.95 11.02
CA LEU A 159 15.49 3.17 10.96
C LEU A 159 15.85 3.75 12.34
N GLY A 160 15.26 3.26 13.42
CA GLY A 160 15.43 3.82 14.75
C GLY A 160 14.77 5.19 14.93
N GLY A 161 13.72 5.50 14.15
CA GLY A 161 12.95 6.73 14.25
C GLY A 161 13.00 7.62 13.01
N PHE A 162 13.21 8.93 13.21
CA PHE A 162 13.22 9.95 12.15
C PHE A 162 14.58 10.62 12.08
N ARG A 163 15.21 10.58 10.90
CA ARG A 163 16.51 11.18 10.64
C ARG A 163 16.40 12.52 9.94
N GLN A 164 17.44 13.34 9.99
CA GLN A 164 17.51 14.63 9.30
C GLN A 164 17.44 14.43 7.78
N GLU A 165 18.22 13.50 7.27
CA GLU A 165 18.23 13.12 5.86
C GLU A 165 17.74 11.68 5.72
N GLU A 166 16.75 11.47 4.88
CA GLU A 166 16.15 10.16 4.59
C GLU A 166 16.00 9.98 3.09
N VAL A 167 16.46 8.85 2.58
CA VAL A 167 16.23 8.50 1.18
C VAL A 167 14.80 8.01 1.05
N VAL A 168 14.04 8.67 0.19
CA VAL A 168 12.67 8.29 -0.13
C VAL A 168 12.65 7.70 -1.54
N VAL A 169 12.13 6.48 -1.65
CA VAL A 169 11.97 5.77 -2.91
C VAL A 169 10.50 5.60 -3.20
N ARG A 170 10.06 6.14 -4.34
CA ARG A 170 8.70 6.00 -4.85
C ARG A 170 8.70 5.08 -6.05
N VAL A 171 7.71 4.21 -6.13
CA VAL A 171 7.50 3.24 -7.21
C VAL A 171 6.21 3.56 -7.97
N SER A 172 6.20 3.37 -9.27
CA SER A 172 5.02 3.57 -10.12
C SER A 172 3.90 2.60 -9.74
N ARG A 173 2.66 3.10 -9.68
CA ARG A 173 1.46 2.34 -9.35
C ARG A 173 0.53 2.24 -10.58
N GLY A 174 0.32 1.01 -11.07
CA GLY A 174 -0.58 0.73 -12.18
C GLY A 174 -0.07 1.13 -13.56
N TRP A 175 1.23 1.47 -13.67
CA TRP A 175 1.96 1.74 -14.90
C TRP A 175 3.44 1.41 -14.71
N GLY A 176 4.20 1.23 -15.77
CA GLY A 176 5.57 0.73 -15.69
C GLY A 176 6.55 1.36 -16.67
N ALA A 177 7.73 0.76 -16.73
CA ALA A 177 8.79 1.21 -17.65
C ALA A 177 8.37 1.07 -19.12
N GLU A 178 7.57 0.05 -19.45
CA GLU A 178 7.05 -0.16 -20.81
C GLU A 178 6.18 1.01 -21.25
N ASP A 179 5.23 1.47 -20.40
CA ASP A 179 4.36 2.62 -20.68
C ASP A 179 5.17 3.91 -20.90
N LEU A 180 6.30 4.05 -20.19
CA LEU A 180 7.17 5.21 -20.31
C LEU A 180 7.98 5.18 -21.63
N MET A 181 8.27 3.99 -22.14
CA MET A 181 9.08 3.79 -23.35
C MET A 181 8.24 3.62 -24.61
N GLU A 182 6.93 3.31 -24.48
CA GLU A 182 6.02 3.10 -25.60
C GLU A 182 5.75 4.41 -26.35
N GLY A 183 5.87 4.36 -27.69
CA GLY A 183 5.52 5.47 -28.55
C GLY A 183 6.45 6.69 -28.50
N VAL A 184 7.60 6.59 -27.83
CA VAL A 184 8.59 7.68 -27.77
C VAL A 184 9.34 7.76 -29.09
N LYS A 185 9.00 8.76 -29.90
CA LYS A 185 9.81 9.15 -31.06
C LYS A 185 11.00 9.99 -30.57
N ARG A 186 12.11 9.93 -31.31
CA ARG A 186 13.29 10.73 -31.00
C ARG A 186 12.92 12.19 -30.80
N GLY A 187 13.12 12.74 -29.58
CA GLY A 187 12.85 14.12 -29.24
C GLY A 187 11.44 14.45 -28.72
N GLU A 188 10.54 13.49 -28.67
CA GLU A 188 9.21 13.68 -28.06
C GLU A 188 9.15 13.06 -26.68
N GLU A 189 8.67 13.83 -25.68
CA GLU A 189 8.39 13.30 -24.34
C GLU A 189 7.08 12.49 -24.37
N ASN A 190 7.12 11.30 -23.76
CA ASN A 190 5.95 10.46 -23.59
C ASN A 190 4.88 11.14 -22.72
N ALA A 191 3.59 10.86 -22.97
CA ALA A 191 2.48 11.39 -22.17
C ALA A 191 2.58 10.99 -20.69
N PHE A 192 3.04 9.77 -20.37
CA PHE A 192 3.29 9.34 -19.00
C PHE A 192 4.40 10.16 -18.31
N PHE A 193 5.45 10.50 -19.04
CA PHE A 193 6.51 11.37 -18.53
C PHE A 193 5.94 12.73 -18.12
N ARG A 194 5.17 13.37 -18.99
CA ARG A 194 4.57 14.69 -18.72
C ARG A 194 3.52 14.67 -17.61
N THR A 195 2.66 13.64 -17.57
CA THR A 195 1.51 13.62 -16.65
C THR A 195 1.82 12.96 -15.33
N ARG A 196 2.81 12.06 -15.26
CA ARG A 196 3.13 11.26 -14.07
C ARG A 196 4.49 11.62 -13.47
N VAL A 197 5.55 11.71 -14.30
CA VAL A 197 6.92 11.92 -13.82
C VAL A 197 7.17 13.39 -13.50
N LEU A 198 6.98 14.30 -14.46
CA LEU A 198 7.28 15.72 -14.26
C LEU A 198 6.57 16.35 -13.05
N PRO A 199 5.24 16.14 -12.84
CA PRO A 199 4.58 16.68 -11.65
C PRO A 199 5.08 16.05 -10.34
N ALA A 200 5.55 14.78 -10.40
CA ALA A 200 6.03 14.09 -9.22
C ALA A 200 7.43 14.56 -8.77
N VAL A 201 8.28 15.03 -9.69
CA VAL A 201 9.62 15.56 -9.41
C VAL A 201 9.65 17.07 -9.25
N ALA A 202 8.52 17.75 -9.43
CA ALA A 202 8.42 19.21 -9.28
C ALA A 202 8.97 19.63 -7.90
N ARG A 203 9.88 20.62 -7.90
CA ARG A 203 10.58 21.09 -6.71
C ARG A 203 9.64 21.46 -5.57
N GLU A 204 8.59 22.20 -5.90
CA GLU A 204 7.55 22.63 -4.94
C GLU A 204 6.89 21.43 -4.24
N ARG A 205 6.69 20.33 -4.97
CA ARG A 205 6.09 19.12 -4.41
C ARG A 205 7.06 18.35 -3.51
N VAL A 206 8.32 18.22 -3.94
CA VAL A 206 9.35 17.47 -3.21
C VAL A 206 9.82 18.23 -1.97
N GLU A 207 9.98 19.56 -2.07
CA GLU A 207 10.39 20.40 -0.93
C GLU A 207 9.22 20.76 0.00
N GLY A 208 7.98 20.73 -0.49
CA GLY A 208 6.79 21.06 0.31
C GLY A 208 6.18 19.90 1.09
N ARG A 209 6.62 18.67 0.88
CA ARG A 209 6.02 17.48 1.49
C ARG A 209 7.09 16.51 1.98
N THR A 210 6.87 15.93 3.17
CA THR A 210 7.71 14.82 3.66
C THR A 210 7.45 13.56 2.83
N GLY A 211 8.41 12.60 2.85
CA GLY A 211 8.36 11.39 2.06
C GLY A 211 7.03 10.63 2.15
N TYR A 212 6.44 10.53 3.35
CA TYR A 212 5.18 9.82 3.53
C TYR A 212 3.98 10.48 2.79
N LEU A 213 3.97 11.80 2.63
CA LEU A 213 2.92 12.55 1.93
C LEU A 213 3.09 12.58 0.40
N LEU A 214 4.14 11.94 -0.11
CA LEU A 214 4.42 11.89 -1.54
C LEU A 214 3.76 10.69 -2.24
N GLN A 215 3.07 9.84 -1.49
CA GLN A 215 2.18 8.82 -2.05
C GLN A 215 0.97 9.48 -2.73
N ASP A 216 0.57 8.94 -3.86
CA ASP A 216 -0.65 9.34 -4.56
C ASP A 216 -1.22 8.20 -5.43
N GLY A 217 -2.18 8.51 -6.30
CA GLY A 217 -2.79 7.52 -7.20
C GLY A 217 -1.83 6.91 -8.22
N SER A 218 -0.68 7.55 -8.48
CA SER A 218 0.32 7.13 -9.49
C SER A 218 1.61 6.62 -8.87
N TRP A 219 1.87 6.95 -7.61
CA TRP A 219 3.13 6.66 -6.92
C TRP A 219 2.88 6.08 -5.53
N ASP A 220 3.57 5.00 -5.23
CA ASP A 220 3.61 4.38 -3.91
C ASP A 220 5.01 4.52 -3.29
N LEU A 221 5.15 4.26 -1.99
CA LEU A 221 6.45 4.19 -1.33
C LEU A 221 6.95 2.75 -1.32
N ASP A 222 8.19 2.54 -1.74
CA ASP A 222 8.85 1.24 -1.63
C ASP A 222 9.64 1.17 -0.32
N PHE A 223 8.96 0.71 0.74
CA PHE A 223 9.54 0.62 2.08
C PHE A 223 10.67 -0.41 2.17
N GLU A 224 10.65 -1.46 1.31
CA GLU A 224 11.70 -2.47 1.27
C GLU A 224 13.00 -1.88 0.76
N VAL A 225 12.96 -1.25 -0.42
CA VAL A 225 14.12 -0.58 -1.00
C VAL A 225 14.62 0.56 -0.11
N MET A 226 13.72 1.32 0.53
CA MET A 226 14.11 2.36 1.49
C MET A 226 14.84 1.82 2.71
N LEU A 227 14.56 0.59 3.15
CA LEU A 227 15.29 -0.05 4.24
C LEU A 227 16.68 -0.53 3.83
N ASP A 228 16.83 -1.01 2.59
CA ASP A 228 18.08 -1.55 2.09
C ASP A 228 19.12 -0.45 1.78
N VAL A 229 18.66 0.79 1.54
CA VAL A 229 19.50 1.96 1.24
C VAL A 229 20.02 2.65 2.51
N HIS A 230 19.42 2.41 3.67
CA HIS A 230 19.76 3.04 4.96
C HIS A 230 20.59 2.13 5.87
#